data_a43b2a4e342f0a95cab972a0602619e8
#
_entry.id   a43b2a4e342f0a95cab972a0602619e8
#
_cell.length_a   1.000
_cell.length_b   1.000
_cell.length_c   1.000
_cell.angle_alpha   90.00
_cell.angle_beta   90.00
_cell.angle_gamma   90.00
#
_symmetry.space_group_name_H-M   'P 1'
#
loop_
_entity.id
_entity.type
_entity.pdbx_description
1 polymer ?
#
loop_
_entity_poly.entity_id
_entity_poly.type
_entity_poly.pdbx_seq_one_letter_code
_entity_poly.pdbx_strand_id
1 'polypeptide(L)'
;TTHVGSLPRSQRAVDLIFARERGESFDRAVFESTMAEEVAATVERQVASGIDVVSDGETSKISYSTYVKDRYTGFSGDSPRNAPADLKQFPAFIERIARSGGTPEYSRPCCIDEVRPGDPADLEADIRHLLAAINKHQTPVGFMNAASPGVVALFLPNRHYPNHETYLAALSDALRYEYQAITAAGLLLQIDCPD
;
A
#
# COMPACT_ATOMS: atom_id res chain seq x y z
N THR A 1 -14.21 -12.19 -12.72
CA THR A 1 -12.87 -12.51 -12.21
C THR A 1 -12.15 -11.22 -11.80
N THR A 2 -11.20 -11.32 -10.86
CA THR A 2 -10.35 -10.23 -10.43
C THR A 2 -8.98 -10.75 -10.01
N HIS A 3 -8.01 -9.84 -9.88
CA HIS A 3 -6.69 -10.10 -9.31
C HIS A 3 -6.53 -9.30 -8.02
N VAL A 4 -5.94 -9.89 -6.99
CA VAL A 4 -5.65 -9.26 -5.70
C VAL A 4 -4.15 -9.25 -5.45
N GLY A 5 -3.65 -8.16 -4.87
CA GLY A 5 -2.25 -7.98 -4.50
C GLY A 5 -1.41 -7.28 -5.55
N SER A 6 -0.15 -7.05 -5.20
CA SER A 6 0.80 -6.32 -6.04
C SER A 6 1.10 -7.03 -7.35
N LEU A 7 1.06 -6.29 -8.44
CA LEU A 7 1.52 -6.76 -9.74
C LEU A 7 2.99 -6.34 -9.99
N PRO A 8 3.73 -7.08 -10.85
CA PRO A 8 5.11 -6.71 -11.18
C PRO A 8 5.21 -5.30 -11.77
N ARG A 9 6.16 -4.53 -11.28
CA ARG A 9 6.49 -3.18 -11.70
C ARG A 9 7.72 -3.16 -12.60
N SER A 10 7.87 -2.11 -13.43
CA SER A 10 9.13 -1.85 -14.11
C SER A 10 10.24 -1.52 -13.11
N GLN A 11 11.51 -1.72 -13.51
CA GLN A 11 12.65 -1.36 -12.67
C GLN A 11 12.64 0.14 -12.33
N ARG A 12 12.24 1.00 -13.29
CA ARG A 12 12.12 2.45 -13.08
C ARG A 12 11.12 2.78 -11.95
N ALA A 13 9.96 2.15 -11.93
CA ALA A 13 8.97 2.35 -10.88
C ALA A 13 9.50 1.88 -9.52
N VAL A 14 10.14 0.72 -9.48
CA VAL A 14 10.78 0.17 -8.27
C VAL A 14 11.83 1.15 -7.72
N ASP A 15 12.73 1.64 -8.57
CA ASP A 15 13.80 2.56 -8.16
C ASP A 15 13.24 3.85 -7.56
N LEU A 16 12.19 4.42 -8.17
CA LEU A 16 11.52 5.63 -7.67
C LEU A 16 10.81 5.41 -6.33
N ILE A 17 10.11 4.29 -6.17
CA ILE A 17 9.43 3.93 -4.90
C ILE A 17 10.47 3.79 -3.78
N PHE A 18 11.60 3.10 -4.06
CA PHE A 18 12.64 2.93 -3.06
C PHE A 18 13.47 4.20 -2.80
N ALA A 19 13.67 5.07 -3.80
CA ALA A 19 14.27 6.39 -3.59
C ALA A 19 13.40 7.22 -2.61
N ARG A 20 12.08 7.23 -2.82
CA ARG A 20 11.11 7.84 -1.90
C ARG A 20 11.19 7.23 -0.50
N GLU A 21 11.20 5.91 -0.40
CA GLU A 21 11.27 5.17 0.87
C GLU A 21 12.53 5.51 1.68
N ARG A 22 13.66 5.71 1.00
CA ARG A 22 14.93 6.11 1.63
C ARG A 22 15.04 7.61 1.91
N GLY A 23 14.01 8.41 1.56
CA GLY A 23 14.05 9.87 1.70
C GLY A 23 15.05 10.55 0.75
N GLU A 24 15.40 9.88 -0.35
CA GLU A 24 16.27 10.45 -1.38
C GLU A 24 15.51 11.48 -2.22
N SER A 25 16.24 12.44 -2.79
CA SER A 25 15.65 13.42 -3.69
C SER A 25 15.19 12.74 -4.98
N PHE A 26 13.94 12.97 -5.38
CA PHE A 26 13.39 12.53 -6.66
C PHE A 26 12.48 13.60 -7.27
N ASP A 27 12.34 13.57 -8.59
CA ASP A 27 11.40 14.46 -9.30
C ASP A 27 9.97 13.91 -9.15
N ARG A 28 9.11 14.69 -8.46
CA ARG A 28 7.72 14.30 -8.21
C ARG A 28 6.91 14.15 -9.51
N ALA A 29 7.16 14.99 -10.52
CA ALA A 29 6.46 14.89 -11.79
C ALA A 29 6.86 13.61 -12.54
N VAL A 30 8.14 13.23 -12.48
CA VAL A 30 8.64 11.97 -13.03
C VAL A 30 8.04 10.78 -12.26
N PHE A 31 7.93 10.86 -10.94
CA PHE A 31 7.28 9.82 -10.14
C PHE A 31 5.82 9.65 -10.56
N GLU A 32 5.03 10.72 -10.56
CA GLU A 32 3.60 10.69 -10.92
C GLU A 32 3.37 10.17 -12.34
N SER A 33 4.14 10.65 -13.34
CA SER A 33 4.02 10.15 -14.71
C SER A 33 4.38 8.67 -14.84
N THR A 34 5.42 8.22 -14.12
CA THR A 34 5.81 6.81 -14.12
C THR A 34 4.72 5.94 -13.49
N MET A 35 4.14 6.35 -12.36
CA MET A 35 3.05 5.60 -11.73
C MET A 35 1.81 5.55 -12.63
N ALA A 36 1.46 6.64 -13.32
CA ALA A 36 0.36 6.66 -14.27
C ALA A 36 0.58 5.69 -15.44
N GLU A 37 1.79 5.65 -16.01
CA GLU A 37 2.16 4.71 -17.08
C GLU A 37 2.08 3.25 -16.61
N GLU A 38 2.58 2.95 -15.41
CA GLU A 38 2.54 1.60 -14.82
C GLU A 38 1.11 1.13 -14.53
N VAL A 39 0.26 2.00 -13.98
CA VAL A 39 -1.16 1.66 -13.74
C VAL A 39 -1.86 1.42 -15.06
N ALA A 40 -1.63 2.25 -16.08
CA ALA A 40 -2.21 2.05 -17.41
C ALA A 40 -1.79 0.70 -18.02
N ALA A 41 -0.50 0.35 -17.95
CA ALA A 41 0.01 -0.93 -18.45
C ALA A 41 -0.51 -2.12 -17.63
N THR A 42 -0.71 -1.92 -16.32
CA THR A 42 -1.26 -2.94 -15.41
C THR A 42 -2.72 -3.23 -15.74
N VAL A 43 -3.54 -2.20 -15.94
CA VAL A 43 -4.94 -2.35 -16.35
C VAL A 43 -5.03 -2.99 -17.74
N GLU A 44 -4.21 -2.56 -18.70
CA GLU A 44 -4.16 -3.15 -20.04
C GLU A 44 -3.88 -4.67 -19.99
N ARG A 45 -2.91 -5.10 -19.18
CA ARG A 45 -2.60 -6.53 -19.01
C ARG A 45 -3.74 -7.31 -18.36
N GLN A 46 -4.42 -6.74 -17.37
CA GLN A 46 -5.58 -7.36 -16.73
C GLN A 46 -6.73 -7.55 -17.74
N VAL A 47 -7.05 -6.50 -18.51
CA VAL A 47 -8.08 -6.56 -19.56
C VAL A 47 -7.72 -7.59 -20.63
N ALA A 48 -6.48 -7.57 -21.14
CA ALA A 48 -6.00 -8.54 -22.13
C ALA A 48 -6.02 -9.99 -21.61
N SER A 49 -5.92 -10.18 -20.30
CA SER A 49 -6.02 -11.49 -19.64
C SER A 49 -7.46 -11.92 -19.31
N GLY A 50 -8.46 -11.13 -19.66
CA GLY A 50 -9.88 -11.43 -19.42
C GLY A 50 -10.31 -11.21 -17.96
N ILE A 51 -9.66 -10.31 -17.22
CA ILE A 51 -10.07 -9.89 -15.87
C ILE A 51 -11.26 -8.93 -15.99
N ASP A 52 -12.33 -9.19 -15.26
CA ASP A 52 -13.58 -8.42 -15.31
C ASP A 52 -13.55 -7.18 -14.41
N VAL A 53 -12.91 -7.28 -13.25
CA VAL A 53 -12.78 -6.19 -12.28
C VAL A 53 -11.29 -5.90 -12.08
N VAL A 54 -10.84 -4.76 -12.60
CA VAL A 54 -9.42 -4.38 -12.62
C VAL A 54 -9.00 -3.58 -11.40
N SER A 55 -7.71 -3.59 -11.08
CA SER A 55 -7.11 -2.79 -10.01
C SER A 55 -5.89 -2.03 -10.50
N ASP A 56 -5.40 -1.11 -9.67
CA ASP A 56 -4.12 -0.41 -9.89
C ASP A 56 -2.88 -1.31 -9.69
N GLY A 57 -3.06 -2.55 -9.20
CA GLY A 57 -1.98 -3.48 -8.90
C GLY A 57 -1.06 -3.01 -7.77
N GLU A 58 -1.54 -2.14 -6.88
CA GLU A 58 -0.76 -1.53 -5.77
C GLU A 58 0.50 -0.79 -6.24
N THR A 59 0.47 -0.28 -7.46
CA THR A 59 1.66 0.17 -8.19
C THR A 59 2.49 1.20 -7.42
N SER A 60 1.85 2.19 -6.77
CA SER A 60 2.51 3.27 -6.02
C SER A 60 2.88 2.92 -4.58
N LYS A 61 2.32 1.81 -4.04
CA LYS A 61 2.46 1.45 -2.63
C LYS A 61 3.75 0.67 -2.39
N ILE A 62 4.52 1.04 -1.37
CA ILE A 62 5.72 0.29 -0.95
C ILE A 62 5.35 -1.10 -0.43
N SER A 63 4.23 -1.23 0.26
CA SER A 63 3.62 -2.48 0.69
C SER A 63 2.14 -2.26 0.96
N TYR A 64 1.33 -3.32 0.96
CA TYR A 64 -0.11 -3.28 1.22
C TYR A 64 -0.49 -2.79 2.63
N SER A 65 0.43 -2.81 3.57
CA SER A 65 0.19 -2.45 4.98
C SER A 65 0.93 -1.20 5.45
N THR A 66 2.19 -1.04 5.05
CA THR A 66 3.05 0.03 5.58
C THR A 66 2.98 1.33 4.79
N TYR A 67 2.33 1.36 3.61
CA TYR A 67 2.08 2.60 2.86
C TYR A 67 1.30 3.64 3.69
N VAL A 68 0.57 3.19 4.70
CA VAL A 68 -0.20 4.04 5.62
C VAL A 68 0.68 5.08 6.30
N LYS A 69 1.95 4.75 6.63
CA LYS A 69 2.91 5.70 7.21
C LYS A 69 3.19 6.93 6.33
N ASP A 70 2.98 6.81 5.01
CA ASP A 70 3.23 7.87 4.04
C ASP A 70 1.99 8.77 3.83
N ARG A 71 0.80 8.26 4.16
CA ARG A 71 -0.50 8.94 3.99
C ARG A 71 -1.08 9.50 5.27
N TYR A 72 -0.60 9.05 6.40
CA TYR A 72 -1.13 9.43 7.72
C TYR A 72 0.00 9.90 8.63
N THR A 73 -0.33 10.83 9.52
CA THR A 73 0.59 11.29 10.59
C THR A 73 0.56 10.33 11.78
N GLY A 74 1.47 10.54 12.73
CA GLY A 74 1.54 9.77 13.97
C GLY A 74 2.51 8.59 13.92
N PHE A 75 3.18 8.33 12.79
CA PHE A 75 4.11 7.22 12.62
C PHE A 75 5.55 7.71 12.50
N SER A 76 6.47 7.16 13.31
CA SER A 76 7.91 7.44 13.23
C SER A 76 8.76 6.37 13.92
N GLY A 77 10.08 6.48 13.76
CA GLY A 77 11.04 5.51 14.31
C GLY A 77 11.06 4.20 13.54
N ASP A 78 11.50 3.15 14.22
CA ASP A 78 11.59 1.81 13.66
C ASP A 78 11.10 0.77 14.66
N SER A 79 10.53 -0.31 14.18
CA SER A 79 10.13 -1.43 14.99
C SER A 79 10.86 -2.70 14.56
N PRO A 80 11.33 -3.53 15.51
CA PRO A 80 12.00 -4.78 15.18
C PRO A 80 11.04 -5.71 14.42
N ARG A 81 11.54 -6.35 13.37
CA ARG A 81 10.81 -7.42 12.68
C ARG A 81 10.81 -8.67 13.57
N ASN A 82 9.65 -9.03 14.07
CA ASN A 82 9.47 -10.34 14.65
C ASN A 82 9.30 -11.37 13.52
N ALA A 83 10.06 -12.44 13.55
CA ALA A 83 9.82 -13.55 12.63
C ALA A 83 8.41 -14.10 12.88
N PRO A 84 7.62 -14.36 11.82
CA PRO A 84 6.34 -15.04 11.94
C PRO A 84 6.44 -16.29 12.81
N ALA A 85 5.39 -16.56 13.59
CA ALA A 85 5.44 -17.63 14.62
C ALA A 85 5.70 -19.00 14.01
N ASP A 86 5.16 -19.28 12.85
CA ASP A 86 5.35 -20.48 12.05
C ASP A 86 6.81 -20.65 11.55
N LEU A 87 7.45 -19.54 11.16
CA LEU A 87 8.84 -19.57 10.70
C LEU A 87 9.86 -19.77 11.82
N LYS A 88 9.51 -19.48 13.08
CA LYS A 88 10.42 -19.70 14.23
C LYS A 88 10.88 -21.15 14.36
N GLN A 89 10.08 -22.09 13.87
CA GLN A 89 10.43 -23.52 13.87
C GLN A 89 11.39 -23.91 12.72
N PHE A 90 11.67 -23.00 11.78
CA PHE A 90 12.46 -23.25 10.60
C PHE A 90 13.63 -22.27 10.43
N PRO A 91 14.61 -22.24 11.37
CA PRO A 91 15.68 -21.24 11.36
C PRO A 91 16.52 -21.27 10.07
N ALA A 92 16.80 -22.45 9.53
CA ALA A 92 17.53 -22.58 8.26
C ALA A 92 16.78 -21.99 7.06
N PHE A 93 15.45 -21.99 7.09
CA PHE A 93 14.63 -21.35 6.06
C PHE A 93 14.69 -19.83 6.19
N ILE A 94 14.63 -19.29 7.42
CA ILE A 94 14.78 -17.85 7.68
C ILE A 94 16.14 -17.37 7.15
N GLU A 95 17.23 -18.08 7.48
CA GLU A 95 18.57 -17.74 6.96
C GLU A 95 18.65 -17.78 5.43
N ARG A 96 18.01 -18.76 4.80
CA ARG A 96 17.97 -18.86 3.33
C ARG A 96 17.24 -17.67 2.70
N ILE A 97 16.07 -17.28 3.23
CA ILE A 97 15.32 -16.10 2.76
C ILE A 97 16.18 -14.84 2.92
N ALA A 98 16.83 -14.67 4.07
CA ALA A 98 17.68 -13.51 4.32
C ALA A 98 18.86 -13.42 3.34
N ARG A 99 19.44 -14.56 2.93
CA ARG A 99 20.54 -14.62 1.94
C ARG A 99 20.08 -14.46 0.49
N SER A 100 18.86 -14.89 0.17
CA SER A 100 18.33 -14.81 -1.21
C SER A 100 17.81 -13.42 -1.61
N GLY A 101 18.13 -12.38 -0.84
CA GLY A 101 17.71 -11.02 -1.13
C GLY A 101 16.24 -10.80 -0.85
N GLY A 102 15.72 -11.41 0.20
CA GLY A 102 14.33 -11.31 0.66
C GLY A 102 13.61 -9.99 0.38
N THR A 103 12.42 -9.81 0.86
CA THR A 103 11.66 -8.55 0.66
C THR A 103 12.56 -7.35 0.94
N PRO A 104 12.70 -6.39 0.00
CA PRO A 104 13.52 -5.21 0.21
C PRO A 104 13.23 -4.57 1.57
N GLU A 105 14.27 -4.09 2.25
CA GLU A 105 14.10 -3.42 3.52
C GLU A 105 13.33 -2.12 3.32
N TYR A 106 12.16 -2.02 3.92
CA TYR A 106 11.39 -0.81 4.05
C TYR A 106 11.13 -0.51 5.53
N SER A 107 10.98 0.77 5.83
CA SER A 107 10.78 1.27 7.18
C SER A 107 9.46 0.74 7.78
N ARG A 108 9.52 0.35 9.06
CA ARG A 108 8.35 -0.04 9.85
C ARG A 108 8.27 0.82 11.10
N PRO A 109 7.77 2.04 10.98
CA PRO A 109 7.65 2.91 12.14
C PRO A 109 6.65 2.37 13.17
N CYS A 110 6.74 2.92 14.38
CA CYS A 110 5.70 2.75 15.39
C CYS A 110 4.71 3.90 15.33
N CYS A 111 3.50 3.68 15.82
CA CYS A 111 2.57 4.76 16.15
C CYS A 111 3.06 5.44 17.43
N ILE A 112 3.56 6.68 17.33
CA ILE A 112 4.14 7.45 18.43
C ILE A 112 3.36 8.72 18.76
N ASP A 113 2.34 9.04 17.96
CA ASP A 113 1.49 10.23 18.11
C ASP A 113 0.09 9.94 17.54
N GLU A 114 -0.81 10.91 17.61
CA GLU A 114 -2.17 10.79 17.10
C GLU A 114 -2.20 10.52 15.60
N VAL A 115 -2.91 9.47 15.20
CA VAL A 115 -3.08 9.11 13.79
C VAL A 115 -4.15 9.99 13.15
N ARG A 116 -3.77 10.72 12.11
CA ARG A 116 -4.66 11.60 11.33
C ARG A 116 -4.35 11.48 9.84
N PRO A 117 -5.33 11.71 8.95
CA PRO A 117 -5.04 11.88 7.54
C PRO A 117 -3.99 12.97 7.31
N GLY A 118 -3.01 12.68 6.46
CA GLY A 118 -1.97 13.60 6.03
C GLY A 118 -2.30 14.29 4.70
N ASP A 119 -1.30 14.51 3.85
CA ASP A 119 -1.49 15.08 2.52
C ASP A 119 -2.29 14.12 1.63
N PRO A 120 -3.43 14.54 1.06
CA PRO A 120 -4.26 13.71 0.20
C PRO A 120 -3.66 13.42 -1.18
N ALA A 121 -2.62 14.14 -1.59
CA ALA A 121 -2.11 14.16 -2.97
C ALA A 121 -1.81 12.77 -3.53
N ASP A 122 -1.23 11.88 -2.74
CA ASP A 122 -0.89 10.53 -3.19
C ASP A 122 -2.13 9.66 -3.41
N LEU A 123 -3.11 9.74 -2.50
CA LEU A 123 -4.38 9.02 -2.65
C LEU A 123 -5.16 9.52 -3.87
N GLU A 124 -5.23 10.84 -4.04
CA GLU A 124 -5.89 11.45 -5.19
C GLU A 124 -5.20 11.10 -6.51
N ALA A 125 -3.86 11.01 -6.51
CA ALA A 125 -3.10 10.59 -7.68
C ALA A 125 -3.42 9.14 -8.05
N ASP A 126 -3.42 8.23 -7.09
CA ASP A 126 -3.73 6.81 -7.31
C ASP A 126 -5.14 6.62 -7.87
N ILE A 127 -6.14 7.31 -7.30
CA ILE A 127 -7.53 7.29 -7.79
C ILE A 127 -7.58 7.81 -9.24
N ARG A 128 -6.94 8.95 -9.53
CA ARG A 128 -6.91 9.51 -10.89
C ARG A 128 -6.28 8.57 -11.90
N HIS A 129 -5.15 7.94 -11.55
CA HIS A 129 -4.44 7.03 -12.45
C HIS A 129 -5.29 5.81 -12.79
N LEU A 130 -5.94 5.20 -11.80
CA LEU A 130 -6.81 4.05 -12.03
C LEU A 130 -8.04 4.43 -12.87
N LEU A 131 -8.72 5.54 -12.55
CA LEU A 131 -9.87 6.00 -13.33
C LEU A 131 -9.49 6.34 -14.77
N ALA A 132 -8.35 6.97 -15.02
CA ALA A 132 -7.85 7.25 -16.36
C ALA A 132 -7.60 5.97 -17.16
N ALA A 133 -7.01 4.95 -16.52
CA ALA A 133 -6.77 3.66 -17.15
C ALA A 133 -8.07 2.90 -17.44
N ILE A 134 -9.04 2.89 -16.52
CA ILE A 134 -10.37 2.31 -16.70
C ILE A 134 -11.08 2.96 -17.92
N ASN A 135 -11.08 4.28 -17.99
CA ASN A 135 -11.71 5.02 -19.07
C ASN A 135 -11.04 4.73 -20.42
N LYS A 136 -9.71 4.67 -20.46
CA LYS A 136 -8.94 4.35 -21.67
C LYS A 136 -9.29 2.97 -22.24
N HIS A 137 -9.44 1.98 -21.37
CA HIS A 137 -9.70 0.60 -21.76
C HIS A 137 -11.19 0.22 -21.78
N GLN A 138 -12.07 1.18 -21.48
CA GLN A 138 -13.53 1.01 -21.44
C GLN A 138 -13.97 -0.20 -20.58
N THR A 139 -13.21 -0.50 -19.54
CA THR A 139 -13.59 -1.55 -18.58
C THR A 139 -14.59 -0.98 -17.58
N PRO A 140 -15.69 -1.72 -17.29
CA PRO A 140 -16.81 -1.12 -16.56
C PRO A 140 -16.57 -0.99 -15.04
N VAL A 141 -15.66 -1.78 -14.46
CA VAL A 141 -15.51 -1.88 -13.01
C VAL A 141 -14.04 -1.92 -12.60
N GLY A 142 -13.69 -1.10 -11.65
CA GLY A 142 -12.39 -1.13 -10.99
C GLY A 142 -12.52 -1.12 -9.48
N PHE A 143 -11.50 -1.62 -8.79
CA PHE A 143 -11.40 -1.54 -7.34
C PHE A 143 -10.03 -1.05 -6.89
N MET A 144 -9.99 -0.45 -5.72
CA MET A 144 -8.76 -0.19 -4.98
C MET A 144 -8.78 -0.94 -3.66
N ASN A 145 -7.64 -1.49 -3.29
CA ASN A 145 -7.47 -2.07 -1.97
C ASN A 145 -6.94 -1.02 -0.98
N ALA A 146 -7.36 -1.17 0.27
CA ALA A 146 -6.86 -0.40 1.40
C ALA A 146 -6.63 -1.30 2.60
N ALA A 147 -5.64 -0.97 3.42
CA ALA A 147 -5.34 -1.75 4.62
C ALA A 147 -6.49 -1.67 5.64
N SER A 148 -6.78 -2.77 6.33
CA SER A 148 -7.67 -2.75 7.49
C SER A 148 -6.98 -2.14 8.71
N PRO A 149 -7.73 -1.60 9.70
CA PRO A 149 -7.15 -1.14 10.96
C PRO A 149 -6.33 -2.22 11.69
N GLY A 150 -6.79 -3.47 11.63
CA GLY A 150 -6.10 -4.61 12.24
C GLY A 150 -4.75 -4.88 11.61
N VAL A 151 -4.67 -4.89 10.28
CA VAL A 151 -3.40 -5.04 9.54
C VAL A 151 -2.45 -3.89 9.86
N VAL A 152 -2.94 -2.65 9.86
CA VAL A 152 -2.08 -1.50 10.23
C VAL A 152 -1.55 -1.64 11.65
N ALA A 153 -2.39 -2.02 12.61
CA ALA A 153 -1.98 -2.20 14.01
C ALA A 153 -0.94 -3.33 14.19
N LEU A 154 -1.02 -4.37 13.34
CA LEU A 154 -0.05 -5.47 13.35
C LEU A 154 1.33 -5.04 12.83
N PHE A 155 1.37 -4.26 11.74
CA PHE A 155 2.62 -3.86 11.08
C PHE A 155 3.23 -2.57 11.61
N LEU A 156 2.43 -1.68 12.20
CA LEU A 156 2.84 -0.42 12.80
C LEU A 156 2.46 -0.39 14.29
N PRO A 157 3.32 -0.95 15.18
CA PRO A 157 2.97 -1.17 16.58
C PRO A 157 2.63 0.10 17.34
N ASN A 158 1.65 0.01 18.25
CA ASN A 158 1.23 1.11 19.11
C ASN A 158 2.26 1.43 20.21
N ARG A 159 2.65 2.70 20.31
CA ARG A 159 3.42 3.27 21.42
C ARG A 159 2.83 4.57 21.96
N HIS A 160 1.68 5.00 21.45
CA HIS A 160 1.04 6.26 21.81
C HIS A 160 -0.26 6.05 22.58
N TYR A 161 -1.17 5.23 22.06
CA TYR A 161 -2.48 5.01 22.66
C TYR A 161 -2.41 4.10 23.89
N PRO A 162 -3.31 4.28 24.89
CA PRO A 162 -3.23 3.55 26.15
C PRO A 162 -3.45 2.04 26.04
N ASN A 163 -4.17 1.59 25.02
CA ASN A 163 -4.45 0.18 24.77
C ASN A 163 -4.71 -0.08 23.29
N HIS A 164 -4.82 -1.36 22.93
CA HIS A 164 -5.04 -1.81 21.56
C HIS A 164 -6.39 -1.35 20.98
N GLU A 165 -7.44 -1.39 21.78
CA GLU A 165 -8.80 -1.00 21.35
C GLU A 165 -8.86 0.48 20.97
N THR A 166 -8.27 1.35 21.79
CA THR A 166 -8.19 2.79 21.49
C THR A 166 -7.37 3.05 20.23
N TYR A 167 -6.30 2.30 20.00
CA TYR A 167 -5.50 2.42 18.80
C TYR A 167 -6.29 1.97 17.55
N LEU A 168 -6.97 0.81 17.61
CA LEU A 168 -7.83 0.34 16.53
C LEU A 168 -8.96 1.33 16.19
N ALA A 169 -9.57 1.93 17.21
CA ALA A 169 -10.61 2.95 17.01
C ALA A 169 -10.03 4.17 16.26
N ALA A 170 -8.87 4.68 16.70
CA ALA A 170 -8.19 5.80 16.05
C ALA A 170 -7.81 5.50 14.59
N LEU A 171 -7.27 4.30 14.34
CA LEU A 171 -6.98 3.83 12.97
C LEU A 171 -8.25 3.76 12.12
N SER A 172 -9.35 3.22 12.67
CA SER A 172 -10.62 3.10 11.96
C SER A 172 -11.17 4.47 11.56
N ASP A 173 -11.07 5.46 12.46
CA ASP A 173 -11.52 6.82 12.18
C ASP A 173 -10.64 7.50 11.13
N ALA A 174 -9.33 7.35 11.20
CA ALA A 174 -8.40 7.92 10.24
C ALA A 174 -8.56 7.29 8.85
N LEU A 175 -8.56 5.95 8.75
CA LEU A 175 -8.66 5.21 7.49
C LEU A 175 -10.00 5.42 6.77
N ARG A 176 -11.05 5.82 7.47
CA ARG A 176 -12.34 6.20 6.89
C ARG A 176 -12.19 7.23 5.77
N TYR A 177 -11.22 8.13 5.88
CA TYR A 177 -10.93 9.13 4.85
C TYR A 177 -10.57 8.47 3.51
N GLU A 178 -9.65 7.52 3.49
CA GLU A 178 -9.24 6.77 2.28
C GLU A 178 -10.40 5.94 1.74
N TYR A 179 -11.14 5.25 2.61
CA TYR A 179 -12.27 4.42 2.20
C TYR A 179 -13.38 5.24 1.53
N GLN A 180 -13.69 6.41 2.09
CA GLN A 180 -14.67 7.32 1.52
C GLN A 180 -14.21 7.93 0.20
N ALA A 181 -12.93 8.30 0.08
CA ALA A 181 -12.39 8.86 -1.16
C ALA A 181 -12.47 7.84 -2.31
N ILE A 182 -12.10 6.59 -2.07
CA ILE A 182 -12.17 5.51 -3.07
C ILE A 182 -13.62 5.28 -3.51
N THR A 183 -14.55 5.14 -2.57
CA THR A 183 -15.95 4.85 -2.88
C THR A 183 -16.66 6.05 -3.52
N ALA A 184 -16.36 7.28 -3.09
CA ALA A 184 -16.89 8.50 -3.69
C ALA A 184 -16.42 8.70 -5.15
N ALA A 185 -15.27 8.16 -5.50
CA ALA A 185 -14.75 8.16 -6.87
C ALA A 185 -15.44 7.13 -7.78
N GLY A 186 -16.38 6.33 -7.26
CA GLY A 186 -17.10 5.30 -8.01
C GLY A 186 -16.34 3.98 -8.15
N LEU A 187 -15.24 3.82 -7.43
CA LEU A 187 -14.49 2.57 -7.38
C LEU A 187 -15.04 1.65 -6.28
N LEU A 188 -14.90 0.34 -6.48
CA LEU A 188 -15.11 -0.61 -5.40
C LEU A 188 -13.95 -0.52 -4.41
N LEU A 189 -14.26 -0.65 -3.13
CA LEU A 189 -13.26 -0.73 -2.07
C LEU A 189 -13.09 -2.19 -1.64
N GLN A 190 -11.84 -2.66 -1.63
CA GLN A 190 -11.45 -3.89 -0.97
C GLN A 190 -10.65 -3.55 0.29
N ILE A 191 -11.11 -4.02 1.45
CA ILE A 191 -10.37 -3.86 2.70
C ILE A 191 -9.53 -5.11 2.93
N ASP A 192 -8.20 -4.96 2.89
CA ASP A 192 -7.27 -6.06 3.06
C ASP A 192 -7.11 -6.41 4.54
N CYS A 193 -7.45 -7.63 4.88
CA CYS A 193 -7.33 -8.19 6.22
C CYS A 193 -6.85 -9.65 6.12
N PRO A 194 -5.60 -9.88 5.65
CA PRO A 194 -5.10 -11.22 5.33
C PRO A 194 -4.76 -12.08 6.56
N ASP A 195 -4.80 -11.55 7.78
CA ASP A 195 -4.40 -12.22 9.05
C ASP A 195 -5.61 -12.59 9.90
#